data_99fa8ca4350a1e7f4e4548e7bd5c4ab5
#
_entry.id   99fa8ca4350a1e7f4e4548e7bd5c4ab5
#
_cell.length_a   1.000
_cell.length_b   1.000
_cell.length_c   1.000
_cell.angle_alpha   90.00
_cell.angle_beta   90.00
_cell.angle_gamma   90.00
#
_symmetry.space_group_name_H-M   'P 1'
#
loop_
_entity.id
_entity.type
_entity.pdbx_description
1 polymer ?
#
loop_
_entity_poly.entity_id
_entity_poly.type
_entity_poly.pdbx_seq_one_letter_code
_entity_poly.pdbx_strand_id
1 'polypeptide(L)'
;MLFAEIFGYRIPMKAVILAGGRGTRLSEETQFKPKPLVEACGHPLIWHIMQNYALYGITDFVVLAGYKGQQIREYFANFWLNQADVTFDLSTPNREIHKVRSLPWKVTVIDTGVDTNTGGRLGRLKNSITEDFLLTYGDGVSDVNIQELISAHNRSENIATLTAIQPQARFGALKLNGNQVENFQEKPDGEGAWVNGGFLVLSPRIFSYLIEDKTSLEIDALPRIASEGKLGVYKHSGFWQPVDTIRDLQRLEEEIAKGSLPWV
;
A
#
# COMPACT_ATOMS: atom_id res chain seq x y z
N MET A 1 13.93 14.87 -13.43
CA MET A 1 14.87 15.75 -12.71
C MET A 1 14.19 16.75 -11.78
N LEU A 2 12.85 16.70 -11.62
CA LEU A 2 12.11 17.66 -10.76
C LEU A 2 11.84 17.17 -9.32
N PHE A 3 11.98 15.87 -9.01
CA PHE A 3 11.61 15.32 -7.70
C PHE A 3 12.72 15.36 -6.64
N ALA A 4 13.99 15.31 -7.04
CA ALA A 4 15.10 15.29 -6.09
C ALA A 4 15.51 16.67 -5.56
N GLU A 5 15.12 17.76 -6.21
CA GLU A 5 15.46 19.12 -5.81
C GLU A 5 14.47 19.73 -4.81
N ILE A 6 13.24 19.20 -4.71
CA ILE A 6 12.21 19.75 -3.81
C ILE A 6 12.33 19.21 -2.39
N PHE A 7 12.86 18.01 -2.21
CA PHE A 7 12.99 17.35 -0.89
C PHE A 7 14.37 16.74 -0.71
N GLY A 8 15.40 17.56 -0.48
CA GLY A 8 16.78 17.16 -0.22
C GLY A 8 17.03 16.27 0.99
N TYR A 9 16.07 15.44 1.40
CA TYR A 9 16.15 14.54 2.52
C TYR A 9 15.67 13.14 2.12
N ARG A 10 16.60 12.21 1.98
CA ARG A 10 16.29 10.77 1.89
C ARG A 10 16.03 10.28 3.31
N ILE A 11 14.82 9.84 3.61
CA ILE A 11 14.52 9.15 4.87
C ILE A 11 15.04 7.71 4.72
N PRO A 12 16.02 7.26 5.51
CA PRO A 12 16.60 5.92 5.39
C PRO A 12 15.67 4.84 6.00
N MET A 13 14.39 4.89 5.65
CA MET A 13 13.38 3.96 6.12
C MET A 13 12.88 3.11 4.95
N LYS A 14 12.64 1.82 5.18
CA LYS A 14 12.08 0.92 4.16
C LYS A 14 10.56 0.95 4.19
N ALA A 15 9.94 0.89 3.02
CA ALA A 15 8.52 0.62 2.90
C ALA A 15 8.29 -0.83 2.47
N VAL A 16 7.60 -1.59 3.30
CA VAL A 16 7.22 -2.98 3.06
C VAL A 16 5.80 -3.00 2.48
N ILE A 17 5.60 -3.71 1.37
CA ILE A 17 4.31 -3.82 0.68
C ILE A 17 3.85 -5.28 0.70
N LEU A 18 2.71 -5.55 1.35
CA LEU A 18 2.07 -6.86 1.35
C LEU A 18 1.36 -7.10 0.01
N ALA A 19 1.92 -7.97 -0.82
CA ALA A 19 1.51 -8.20 -2.20
C ALA A 19 1.24 -9.69 -2.52
N GLY A 20 0.97 -10.51 -1.49
CA GLY A 20 0.88 -11.96 -1.66
C GLY A 20 -0.53 -12.54 -1.68
N GLY A 21 -1.58 -11.71 -1.51
CA GLY A 21 -2.97 -12.13 -1.48
C GLY A 21 -3.52 -12.60 -2.82
N ARG A 22 -4.57 -13.44 -2.81
CA ARG A 22 -5.21 -13.99 -4.04
C ARG A 22 -6.12 -12.98 -4.75
N GLY A 23 -6.57 -11.92 -4.07
CA GLY A 23 -7.41 -10.86 -4.65
C GLY A 23 -8.78 -11.33 -5.14
N THR A 24 -9.38 -12.33 -4.51
CA THR A 24 -10.60 -13.03 -4.99
C THR A 24 -11.84 -12.15 -5.17
N ARG A 25 -11.89 -10.98 -4.51
CA ARG A 25 -13.00 -10.02 -4.64
C ARG A 25 -12.97 -9.22 -5.95
N LEU A 26 -11.84 -9.17 -6.63
CA LEU A 26 -11.65 -8.54 -7.94
C LEU A 26 -11.30 -9.62 -8.98
N SER A 27 -12.08 -10.71 -9.03
CA SER A 27 -11.78 -11.91 -9.79
C SER A 27 -11.62 -11.68 -11.30
N GLU A 28 -12.35 -10.73 -11.87
CA GLU A 28 -12.29 -10.38 -13.30
C GLU A 28 -10.89 -9.97 -13.75
N GLU A 29 -10.17 -9.22 -12.90
CA GLU A 29 -8.79 -8.80 -13.16
C GLU A 29 -7.76 -9.79 -12.58
N THR A 30 -8.00 -10.28 -11.35
CA THR A 30 -6.99 -11.03 -10.59
C THR A 30 -6.83 -12.48 -11.04
N GLN A 31 -7.74 -12.99 -11.87
CA GLN A 31 -7.50 -14.27 -12.52
C GLN A 31 -6.33 -14.23 -13.52
N PHE A 32 -5.96 -13.05 -14.04
CA PHE A 32 -4.86 -12.89 -15.01
C PHE A 32 -3.60 -12.32 -14.38
N LYS A 33 -3.70 -11.35 -13.46
CA LYS A 33 -2.58 -10.67 -12.83
C LYS A 33 -2.78 -10.56 -11.29
N PRO A 34 -1.70 -10.47 -10.47
CA PRO A 34 -1.87 -10.26 -9.04
C PRO A 34 -2.43 -8.85 -8.79
N LYS A 35 -3.24 -8.69 -7.75
CA LYS A 35 -3.96 -7.44 -7.43
C LYS A 35 -3.07 -6.19 -7.44
N PRO A 36 -1.84 -6.20 -6.90
CA PRO A 36 -0.95 -5.05 -6.97
C PRO A 36 -0.56 -4.60 -8.38
N LEU A 37 -0.72 -5.48 -9.38
CA LEU A 37 -0.47 -5.17 -10.79
C LEU A 37 -1.73 -4.82 -11.59
N VAL A 38 -2.90 -4.72 -10.96
CA VAL A 38 -4.08 -4.13 -11.59
C VAL A 38 -3.80 -2.66 -11.89
N GLU A 39 -4.12 -2.21 -13.08
CA GLU A 39 -3.77 -0.88 -13.57
C GLU A 39 -4.91 0.12 -13.38
N ALA A 40 -4.55 1.32 -12.97
CA ALA A 40 -5.39 2.51 -12.97
C ALA A 40 -4.67 3.58 -13.80
N CYS A 41 -5.33 4.12 -14.84
CA CYS A 41 -4.77 5.13 -15.73
C CYS A 41 -3.35 4.79 -16.26
N GLY A 42 -3.13 3.54 -16.66
CA GLY A 42 -1.88 3.08 -17.30
C GLY A 42 -0.73 2.76 -16.34
N HIS A 43 -0.95 2.82 -15.03
CA HIS A 43 0.03 2.42 -14.02
C HIS A 43 -0.58 1.42 -13.01
N PRO A 44 0.18 0.39 -12.58
CA PRO A 44 -0.31 -0.57 -11.60
C PRO A 44 -0.49 0.05 -10.21
N LEU A 45 -1.40 -0.50 -9.40
CA LEU A 45 -1.68 -0.03 -8.04
C LEU A 45 -0.42 0.12 -7.20
N ILE A 46 0.49 -0.85 -7.29
CA ILE A 46 1.77 -0.82 -6.56
C ILE A 46 2.62 0.41 -6.94
N TRP A 47 2.56 0.85 -8.19
CA TRP A 47 3.27 2.05 -8.65
C TRP A 47 2.69 3.31 -7.98
N HIS A 48 1.36 3.46 -7.93
CA HIS A 48 0.70 4.58 -7.26
C HIS A 48 1.05 4.62 -5.76
N ILE A 49 1.05 3.46 -5.10
CA ILE A 49 1.44 3.34 -3.69
C ILE A 49 2.90 3.78 -3.48
N MET A 50 3.82 3.30 -4.34
CA MET A 50 5.24 3.66 -4.25
C MET A 50 5.48 5.14 -4.54
N GLN A 51 4.71 5.75 -5.43
CA GLN A 51 4.78 7.20 -5.71
C GLN A 51 4.43 8.02 -4.47
N ASN A 52 3.36 7.67 -3.74
CA ASN A 52 3.05 8.39 -2.50
C ASN A 52 4.22 8.35 -1.50
N TYR A 53 4.83 7.18 -1.30
CA TYR A 53 6.02 7.08 -0.45
C TYR A 53 7.21 7.89 -0.98
N ALA A 54 7.42 7.88 -2.30
CA ALA A 54 8.53 8.58 -2.94
C ALA A 54 8.44 10.12 -2.79
N LEU A 55 7.23 10.70 -2.72
CA LEU A 55 7.03 12.11 -2.41
C LEU A 55 7.68 12.53 -1.09
N TYR A 56 7.76 11.60 -0.13
CA TYR A 56 8.37 11.83 1.19
C TYR A 56 9.80 11.28 1.28
N GLY A 57 10.45 11.02 0.15
CA GLY A 57 11.85 10.55 0.11
C GLY A 57 12.05 9.08 0.51
N ILE A 58 10.98 8.29 0.63
CA ILE A 58 11.06 6.84 0.83
C ILE A 58 11.21 6.16 -0.53
N THR A 59 12.37 5.56 -0.78
CA THR A 59 12.72 4.98 -2.08
C THR A 59 13.25 3.55 -2.01
N ASP A 60 13.33 2.95 -0.81
CA ASP A 60 13.73 1.54 -0.61
C ASP A 60 12.48 0.71 -0.26
N PHE A 61 12.06 -0.12 -1.20
CA PHE A 61 10.82 -0.89 -1.13
C PHE A 61 11.12 -2.38 -1.00
N VAL A 62 10.36 -3.07 -0.13
CA VAL A 62 10.36 -4.52 -0.01
C VAL A 62 8.96 -5.04 -0.29
N VAL A 63 8.79 -5.79 -1.38
CA VAL A 63 7.51 -6.35 -1.81
C VAL A 63 7.43 -7.81 -1.37
N LEU A 64 6.49 -8.11 -0.47
CA LEU A 64 6.24 -9.46 0.02
C LEU A 64 5.22 -10.16 -0.88
N ALA A 65 5.74 -10.84 -1.90
CA ALA A 65 4.95 -11.51 -2.93
C ALA A 65 4.50 -12.91 -2.48
N GLY A 66 3.47 -13.42 -3.12
CA GLY A 66 2.95 -14.77 -2.92
C GLY A 66 2.22 -15.22 -4.18
N TYR A 67 0.87 -15.20 -4.18
CA TYR A 67 0.10 -15.55 -5.37
C TYR A 67 0.54 -14.72 -6.59
N LYS A 68 0.90 -15.40 -7.69
CA LYS A 68 1.44 -14.81 -8.92
C LYS A 68 2.65 -13.87 -8.69
N GLY A 69 3.46 -14.11 -7.66
CA GLY A 69 4.63 -13.30 -7.34
C GLY A 69 5.67 -13.25 -8.47
N GLN A 70 5.69 -14.24 -9.37
CA GLN A 70 6.53 -14.19 -10.57
C GLN A 70 6.21 -12.98 -11.45
N GLN A 71 4.93 -12.67 -11.68
CA GLN A 71 4.53 -11.51 -12.49
C GLN A 71 4.98 -10.19 -11.86
N ILE A 72 5.00 -10.09 -10.53
CA ILE A 72 5.53 -8.91 -9.84
C ILE A 72 7.04 -8.77 -10.10
N ARG A 73 7.81 -9.88 -10.07
CA ARG A 73 9.23 -9.86 -10.43
C ARG A 73 9.45 -9.48 -11.89
N GLU A 74 8.66 -10.02 -12.80
CA GLU A 74 8.71 -9.71 -14.23
C GLU A 74 8.40 -8.23 -14.51
N TYR A 75 7.42 -7.65 -13.81
CA TYR A 75 7.11 -6.23 -13.90
C TYR A 75 8.33 -5.36 -13.57
N PHE A 76 8.98 -5.60 -12.43
CA PHE A 76 10.17 -4.82 -12.04
C PHE A 76 11.41 -5.14 -12.88
N ALA A 77 11.60 -6.40 -13.31
CA ALA A 77 12.69 -6.78 -14.18
C ALA A 77 12.62 -6.08 -15.56
N ASN A 78 11.39 -5.86 -16.06
CA ASN A 78 11.14 -5.21 -17.34
C ASN A 78 10.80 -3.71 -17.19
N PHE A 79 10.89 -3.16 -15.99
CA PHE A 79 10.47 -1.77 -15.71
C PHE A 79 11.15 -0.77 -16.63
N TRP A 80 12.47 -0.92 -16.84
CA TRP A 80 13.27 -0.06 -17.74
C TRP A 80 12.84 -0.14 -19.18
N LEU A 81 12.51 -1.34 -19.68
CA LEU A 81 12.06 -1.54 -21.07
C LEU A 81 10.71 -0.86 -21.32
N ASN A 82 9.82 -0.87 -20.31
CA ASN A 82 8.49 -0.28 -20.42
C ASN A 82 8.51 1.26 -20.24
N GLN A 83 9.64 1.84 -19.81
CA GLN A 83 9.79 3.28 -19.55
C GLN A 83 10.82 3.94 -20.48
N ALA A 84 11.33 3.22 -21.47
CA ALA A 84 12.41 3.65 -22.35
C ALA A 84 12.03 3.58 -23.82
N ASP A 85 12.66 4.42 -24.63
CA ASP A 85 12.72 4.21 -26.07
C ASP A 85 13.72 3.10 -26.36
N VAL A 86 13.31 2.02 -27.04
CA VAL A 86 14.13 0.83 -27.25
C VAL A 86 14.11 0.43 -28.73
N THR A 87 15.31 0.17 -29.28
CA THR A 87 15.45 -0.50 -30.59
C THR A 87 15.75 -1.99 -30.37
N PHE A 88 14.97 -2.85 -30.96
CA PHE A 88 15.21 -4.30 -31.01
C PHE A 88 15.72 -4.67 -32.39
N ASP A 89 16.92 -5.20 -32.47
CA ASP A 89 17.43 -5.82 -33.69
C ASP A 89 16.98 -7.30 -33.72
N LEU A 90 15.96 -7.60 -34.49
CA LEU A 90 15.41 -8.96 -34.56
C LEU A 90 16.29 -9.95 -35.32
N SER A 91 17.36 -9.49 -35.97
CA SER A 91 18.37 -10.37 -36.59
C SER A 91 19.39 -10.90 -35.57
N THR A 92 19.48 -10.27 -34.39
CA THR A 92 20.36 -10.62 -33.26
C THR A 92 19.60 -10.51 -31.94
N PRO A 93 20.08 -11.10 -30.85
CA PRO A 93 19.46 -10.89 -29.53
C PRO A 93 19.80 -9.52 -28.91
N ASN A 94 20.26 -8.56 -29.70
CA ASN A 94 20.69 -7.26 -29.20
C ASN A 94 19.53 -6.28 -29.07
N ARG A 95 19.61 -5.43 -28.06
CA ARG A 95 18.71 -4.31 -27.84
C ARG A 95 19.51 -3.07 -27.46
N GLU A 96 19.06 -1.92 -27.92
CA GLU A 96 19.62 -0.62 -27.57
C GLU A 96 18.58 0.20 -26.83
N ILE A 97 18.87 0.61 -25.63
CA ILE A 97 18.00 1.42 -24.78
C ILE A 97 18.46 2.87 -24.92
N HIS A 98 17.61 3.76 -25.45
CA HIS A 98 17.98 5.13 -25.76
C HIS A 98 17.69 6.07 -24.58
N LYS A 99 16.42 6.35 -24.33
CA LYS A 99 15.99 7.32 -23.32
C LYS A 99 15.26 6.63 -22.21
N VAL A 100 15.78 6.72 -20.99
CA VAL A 100 15.20 6.08 -19.81
C VAL A 100 14.66 7.14 -18.86
N ARG A 101 13.41 7.03 -18.47
CA ARG A 101 12.89 7.72 -17.26
C ARG A 101 13.27 6.88 -16.05
N SER A 102 14.30 7.28 -15.32
CA SER A 102 14.72 6.57 -14.12
C SER A 102 13.93 7.07 -12.90
N LEU A 103 13.46 6.15 -12.07
CA LEU A 103 12.98 6.42 -10.73
C LEU A 103 14.07 6.00 -9.73
N PRO A 104 14.32 6.76 -8.67
CA PRO A 104 15.36 6.46 -7.70
C PRO A 104 14.97 5.32 -6.74
N TRP A 105 14.18 4.37 -7.23
CA TRP A 105 13.64 3.29 -6.43
C TRP A 105 14.56 2.08 -6.40
N LYS A 106 14.75 1.55 -5.20
CA LYS A 106 15.31 0.24 -4.96
C LYS A 106 14.19 -0.70 -4.55
N VAL A 107 13.97 -1.77 -5.29
CA VAL A 107 12.88 -2.71 -5.05
C VAL A 107 13.42 -4.10 -4.83
N THR A 108 13.10 -4.69 -3.69
CA THR A 108 13.38 -6.08 -3.36
C THR A 108 12.06 -6.86 -3.35
N VAL A 109 11.94 -7.90 -4.18
CA VAL A 109 10.75 -8.76 -4.21
C VAL A 109 11.09 -10.10 -3.54
N ILE A 110 10.39 -10.41 -2.46
CA ILE A 110 10.59 -11.63 -1.66
C ILE A 110 9.40 -12.55 -1.88
N ASP A 111 9.66 -13.80 -2.25
CA ASP A 111 8.63 -14.84 -2.26
C ASP A 111 8.37 -15.31 -0.82
N THR A 112 7.15 -15.15 -0.38
CA THR A 112 6.74 -15.52 0.98
C THR A 112 5.82 -16.73 1.02
N GLY A 113 5.58 -17.37 -0.15
CA GLY A 113 4.66 -18.50 -0.29
C GLY A 113 3.21 -18.05 -0.53
N VAL A 114 2.42 -18.92 -1.17
CA VAL A 114 1.03 -18.62 -1.56
C VAL A 114 0.08 -18.63 -0.36
N ASP A 115 0.30 -19.56 0.57
CA ASP A 115 -0.63 -19.84 1.69
C ASP A 115 -0.19 -19.21 3.01
N THR A 116 0.77 -18.30 2.98
CA THR A 116 1.26 -17.55 4.14
C THR A 116 0.33 -16.37 4.41
N ASN A 117 -0.06 -16.13 5.67
CA ASN A 117 -0.86 -14.99 6.09
C ASN A 117 -0.01 -13.70 6.21
N THR A 118 -0.65 -12.55 6.40
CA THR A 118 -0.02 -11.23 6.43
C THR A 118 1.11 -11.12 7.45
N GLY A 119 0.90 -11.59 8.67
CA GLY A 119 1.91 -11.63 9.72
C GLY A 119 3.05 -12.60 9.41
N GLY A 120 2.74 -13.78 8.87
CA GLY A 120 3.76 -14.76 8.46
C GLY A 120 4.65 -14.21 7.35
N ARG A 121 4.08 -13.50 6.34
CA ARG A 121 4.87 -12.82 5.30
C ARG A 121 5.84 -11.81 5.90
N LEU A 122 5.34 -10.96 6.79
CA LEU A 122 6.13 -9.96 7.48
C LEU A 122 7.24 -10.60 8.33
N GLY A 123 6.95 -11.71 8.98
CA GLY A 123 7.90 -12.48 9.80
C GLY A 123 9.17 -12.91 9.03
N ARG A 124 9.12 -13.04 7.69
CA ARG A 124 10.29 -13.33 6.85
C ARG A 124 11.37 -12.25 6.93
N LEU A 125 11.01 -11.04 7.37
CA LEU A 125 11.92 -9.91 7.47
C LEU A 125 12.63 -9.79 8.82
N LYS A 126 12.34 -10.65 9.79
CA LYS A 126 12.84 -10.58 11.18
C LYS A 126 14.36 -10.38 11.28
N ASN A 127 15.13 -11.03 10.42
CA ASN A 127 16.58 -10.98 10.45
C ASN A 127 17.19 -9.87 9.54
N SER A 128 16.37 -9.16 8.78
CA SER A 128 16.81 -8.17 7.78
C SER A 128 16.35 -6.75 8.07
N ILE A 129 15.43 -6.56 9.02
CA ILE A 129 14.95 -5.24 9.45
C ILE A 129 15.23 -5.09 10.95
N THR A 130 16.05 -4.10 11.29
CA THR A 130 16.50 -3.81 12.66
C THR A 130 16.07 -2.43 13.15
N GLU A 131 15.50 -1.62 12.27
CA GLU A 131 15.01 -0.27 12.55
C GLU A 131 13.53 -0.18 12.23
N ASP A 132 12.88 0.90 12.67
CA ASP A 132 11.49 1.19 12.34
C ASP A 132 11.30 1.25 10.82
N PHE A 133 10.18 0.74 10.35
CA PHE A 133 9.88 0.62 8.94
C PHE A 133 8.39 0.88 8.64
N LEU A 134 8.11 1.20 7.41
CA LEU A 134 6.75 1.42 6.91
C LEU A 134 6.18 0.12 6.37
N LEU A 135 4.87 -0.06 6.57
CA LEU A 135 4.12 -1.19 6.02
C LEU A 135 2.83 -0.69 5.36
N THR A 136 2.49 -1.28 4.21
CA THR A 136 1.18 -1.08 3.59
C THR A 136 0.70 -2.32 2.85
N TYR A 137 -0.57 -2.32 2.46
CA TYR A 137 -1.16 -3.33 1.58
C TYR A 137 -0.99 -2.93 0.12
N GLY A 138 -0.84 -3.91 -0.78
CA GLY A 138 -0.60 -3.68 -2.20
C GLY A 138 -1.86 -3.35 -3.03
N ASP A 139 -2.96 -2.97 -2.38
CA ASP A 139 -4.27 -2.76 -2.99
C ASP A 139 -5.01 -1.51 -2.52
N GLY A 140 -4.42 -0.72 -1.62
CA GLY A 140 -4.97 0.54 -1.13
C GLY A 140 -4.15 1.74 -1.56
N VAL A 141 -4.73 2.63 -2.36
CA VAL A 141 -4.12 3.88 -2.79
C VAL A 141 -4.61 5.03 -1.93
N SER A 142 -3.69 5.90 -1.49
CA SER A 142 -4.03 7.02 -0.60
C SER A 142 -2.99 8.14 -0.71
N ASP A 143 -3.38 9.35 -0.38
CA ASP A 143 -2.51 10.53 -0.22
C ASP A 143 -2.06 10.75 1.24
N VAL A 144 -1.99 9.68 2.03
CA VAL A 144 -1.53 9.74 3.43
C VAL A 144 -0.21 10.49 3.54
N ASN A 145 -0.17 11.47 4.45
CA ASN A 145 1.04 12.18 4.79
C ASN A 145 1.99 11.26 5.59
N ILE A 146 2.95 10.66 4.89
CA ILE A 146 3.90 9.71 5.48
C ILE A 146 4.77 10.37 6.56
N GLN A 147 5.14 11.64 6.39
CA GLN A 147 5.94 12.36 7.37
C GLN A 147 5.18 12.57 8.70
N GLU A 148 3.90 12.88 8.63
CA GLU A 148 3.06 13.03 9.83
C GLU A 148 2.81 11.68 10.50
N LEU A 149 2.60 10.61 9.72
CA LEU A 149 2.46 9.24 10.24
C LEU A 149 3.74 8.81 11.00
N ILE A 150 4.93 9.03 10.43
CA ILE A 150 6.22 8.76 11.09
C ILE A 150 6.35 9.63 12.36
N SER A 151 5.99 10.89 12.28
CA SER A 151 6.04 11.81 13.43
C SER A 151 5.10 11.39 14.55
N ALA A 152 3.91 10.85 14.21
CA ALA A 152 2.97 10.32 15.20
C ALA A 152 3.54 9.07 15.91
N HIS A 153 4.23 8.20 15.17
CA HIS A 153 4.91 7.04 15.73
C HIS A 153 6.03 7.44 16.69
N ASN A 154 6.91 8.34 16.26
CA ASN A 154 8.09 8.77 17.00
C ASN A 154 7.76 9.54 18.32
N ARG A 155 6.53 10.04 18.46
CA ARG A 155 6.08 10.71 19.71
C ARG A 155 5.65 9.74 20.80
N SER A 156 5.71 8.45 20.56
CA SER A 156 5.24 7.41 21.48
C SER A 156 6.17 6.20 21.45
N GLU A 157 6.08 5.35 22.47
CA GLU A 157 6.80 4.06 22.51
C GLU A 157 5.98 2.91 21.90
N ASN A 158 5.13 3.21 20.92
CA ASN A 158 4.29 2.22 20.27
C ASN A 158 5.14 1.17 19.54
N ILE A 159 4.58 -0.03 19.38
CA ILE A 159 5.14 -1.08 18.52
C ILE A 159 4.65 -0.88 17.09
N ALA A 160 3.43 -0.40 16.96
CA ALA A 160 2.82 -0.08 15.69
C ALA A 160 2.02 1.22 15.80
N THR A 161 2.02 2.02 14.75
CA THR A 161 1.10 3.15 14.55
C THR A 161 0.44 2.98 13.20
N LEU A 162 -0.89 2.86 13.18
CA LEU A 162 -1.67 2.67 11.97
C LEU A 162 -2.37 3.98 11.55
N THR A 163 -2.63 4.09 10.25
CA THR A 163 -3.50 5.14 9.73
C THR A 163 -4.96 4.74 9.90
N ALA A 164 -5.72 5.56 10.61
CA ALA A 164 -7.15 5.42 10.76
C ALA A 164 -7.89 6.30 9.74
N ILE A 165 -8.86 5.71 9.08
CA ILE A 165 -9.70 6.32 8.04
C ILE A 165 -11.16 6.24 8.46
N GLN A 166 -11.94 7.26 8.09
CA GLN A 166 -13.40 7.17 8.07
C GLN A 166 -13.84 7.04 6.60
N PRO A 167 -14.11 5.82 6.11
CA PRO A 167 -14.51 5.63 4.73
C PRO A 167 -15.88 6.27 4.50
N GLN A 168 -16.10 6.80 3.29
CA GLN A 168 -17.42 7.28 2.88
C GLN A 168 -18.46 6.18 3.06
N ALA A 169 -19.61 6.55 3.61
CA ALA A 169 -20.72 5.63 3.77
C ALA A 169 -21.15 5.07 2.40
N ARG A 170 -21.29 3.75 2.31
CA ARG A 170 -21.75 3.10 1.06
C ARG A 170 -23.27 3.24 0.86
N PHE A 171 -23.99 3.54 1.93
CA PHE A 171 -25.45 3.62 1.99
C PHE A 171 -25.89 4.87 2.75
N GLY A 172 -27.14 5.28 2.57
CA GLY A 172 -27.76 6.33 3.38
C GLY A 172 -27.80 5.93 4.86
N ALA A 173 -27.43 6.86 5.74
CA ALA A 173 -27.54 6.70 7.17
C ALA A 173 -28.95 7.07 7.65
N LEU A 174 -29.49 6.28 8.58
CA LEU A 174 -30.80 6.49 9.17
C LEU A 174 -30.65 6.78 10.66
N LYS A 175 -31.21 7.89 11.12
CA LYS A 175 -31.45 8.10 12.55
C LYS A 175 -32.87 7.63 12.85
N LEU A 176 -33.02 6.63 13.72
CA LEU A 176 -34.31 6.02 14.04
C LEU A 176 -34.81 6.52 15.38
N ASN A 177 -36.15 6.74 15.43
CA ASN A 177 -36.91 6.95 16.67
C ASN A 177 -38.05 5.92 16.70
N GLY A 178 -37.83 4.84 17.46
CA GLY A 178 -38.72 3.67 17.42
C GLY A 178 -38.78 3.05 16.02
N ASN A 179 -39.96 3.00 15.41
CA ASN A 179 -40.18 2.49 14.06
C ASN A 179 -40.22 3.59 12.98
N GLN A 180 -39.86 4.82 13.33
CA GLN A 180 -39.85 5.96 12.40
C GLN A 180 -38.40 6.40 12.11
N VAL A 181 -38.17 6.85 10.86
CA VAL A 181 -36.94 7.50 10.47
C VAL A 181 -37.02 8.98 10.88
N GLU A 182 -36.19 9.40 11.82
CA GLU A 182 -36.09 10.78 12.28
C GLU A 182 -35.28 11.63 11.31
N ASN A 183 -34.18 11.03 10.76
CA ASN A 183 -33.33 11.67 9.79
C ASN A 183 -32.81 10.64 8.77
N PHE A 184 -32.72 11.05 7.52
CA PHE A 184 -32.07 10.31 6.43
C PHE A 184 -31.01 11.20 5.82
N GLN A 185 -29.78 10.67 5.78
CA GLN A 185 -28.64 11.34 5.15
C GLN A 185 -28.00 10.41 4.14
N GLU A 186 -28.02 10.77 2.87
CA GLU A 186 -27.41 9.99 1.81
C GLU A 186 -25.88 10.12 1.90
N LYS A 187 -25.19 8.98 2.06
CA LYS A 187 -23.73 8.84 2.09
C LYS A 187 -23.02 9.92 2.92
N PRO A 188 -23.30 10.03 4.23
CA PRO A 188 -22.67 11.03 5.06
C PRO A 188 -21.14 10.85 5.07
N ASP A 189 -20.42 11.94 4.93
CA ASP A 189 -18.96 11.95 5.06
C ASP A 189 -18.59 11.93 6.55
N GLY A 190 -17.64 11.06 6.93
CA GLY A 190 -16.98 11.12 8.24
C GLY A 190 -17.81 10.65 9.45
N GLU A 191 -19.02 10.14 9.30
CA GLU A 191 -19.86 9.60 10.39
C GLU A 191 -19.66 8.09 10.64
N GLY A 192 -18.85 7.42 9.81
CA GLY A 192 -18.55 5.99 9.95
C GLY A 192 -17.60 5.68 11.11
N ALA A 193 -17.54 4.41 11.49
CA ALA A 193 -16.50 3.93 12.39
C ALA A 193 -15.10 4.13 11.77
N TRP A 194 -14.12 4.45 12.61
CA TRP A 194 -12.73 4.44 12.21
C TRP A 194 -12.29 3.03 11.82
N VAL A 195 -11.66 2.88 10.68
CA VAL A 195 -11.14 1.61 10.17
C VAL A 195 -9.63 1.68 9.93
N ASN A 196 -8.99 0.52 9.87
CA ASN A 196 -7.59 0.41 9.48
C ASN A 196 -7.43 0.76 7.99
N GLY A 197 -6.77 1.86 7.69
CA GLY A 197 -6.50 2.35 6.33
C GLY A 197 -5.23 1.77 5.69
N GLY A 198 -4.53 0.87 6.36
CA GLY A 198 -3.18 0.49 5.96
C GLY A 198 -2.18 1.58 6.36
N PHE A 199 -1.08 1.73 5.64
CA PHE A 199 -0.02 2.69 5.92
C PHE A 199 0.33 2.76 7.41
N LEU A 200 1.20 1.87 7.84
CA LEU A 200 1.64 1.74 9.22
C LEU A 200 3.12 2.10 9.36
N VAL A 201 3.50 2.56 10.53
CA VAL A 201 4.89 2.50 11.01
C VAL A 201 5.00 1.40 12.05
N LEU A 202 5.99 0.54 11.89
CA LEU A 202 6.23 -0.61 12.76
C LEU A 202 7.63 -0.57 13.32
N SER A 203 7.75 -0.80 14.63
CA SER A 203 9.02 -1.10 15.28
C SER A 203 9.41 -2.57 15.06
N PRO A 204 10.71 -2.92 15.00
CA PRO A 204 11.16 -4.31 14.94
C PRO A 204 10.63 -5.21 16.06
N ARG A 205 10.15 -4.64 17.15
CA ARG A 205 9.46 -5.37 18.24
C ARG A 205 8.22 -6.12 17.75
N ILE A 206 7.64 -5.72 16.60
CA ILE A 206 6.52 -6.42 15.96
C ILE A 206 6.82 -7.90 15.71
N PHE A 207 8.07 -8.24 15.39
CA PHE A 207 8.45 -9.61 15.05
C PHE A 207 8.26 -10.61 16.21
N SER A 208 8.17 -10.15 17.47
CA SER A 208 7.84 -11.02 18.60
C SER A 208 6.38 -11.47 18.65
N TYR A 209 5.51 -10.83 17.86
CA TYR A 209 4.09 -11.16 17.70
C TYR A 209 3.81 -12.03 16.47
N LEU A 210 4.80 -12.21 15.60
CA LEU A 210 4.68 -12.91 14.32
C LEU A 210 5.36 -14.29 14.43
N ILE A 211 4.61 -15.28 14.95
CA ILE A 211 5.18 -16.55 15.43
C ILE A 211 5.36 -17.54 14.28
N GLU A 212 4.39 -17.62 13.36
CA GLU A 212 4.34 -18.64 12.32
C GLU A 212 3.71 -18.14 11.01
N ASP A 213 3.78 -18.93 9.95
CA ASP A 213 3.26 -18.60 8.62
C ASP A 213 1.76 -18.31 8.59
N LYS A 214 0.99 -18.89 9.51
CA LYS A 214 -0.46 -18.69 9.62
C LYS A 214 -0.86 -17.49 10.46
N THR A 215 0.09 -16.82 11.11
CA THR A 215 -0.18 -15.60 11.89
C THR A 215 -0.74 -14.51 10.97
N SER A 216 -1.92 -13.98 11.32
CA SER A 216 -2.48 -12.78 10.70
C SER A 216 -2.02 -11.53 11.45
N LEU A 217 -1.56 -10.54 10.73
CA LEU A 217 -1.24 -9.23 11.32
C LEU A 217 -2.48 -8.61 11.97
N GLU A 218 -3.63 -8.70 11.28
CA GLU A 218 -4.88 -8.02 11.62
C GLU A 218 -5.68 -8.76 12.71
N ILE A 219 -5.64 -10.08 12.72
CA ILE A 219 -6.45 -10.91 13.61
C ILE A 219 -5.67 -11.27 14.88
N ASP A 220 -4.36 -11.53 14.75
CA ASP A 220 -3.56 -12.05 15.86
C ASP A 220 -2.66 -10.98 16.48
N ALA A 221 -1.85 -10.27 15.67
CA ALA A 221 -0.81 -9.39 16.17
C ALA A 221 -1.34 -8.00 16.61
N LEU A 222 -2.03 -7.28 15.74
CA LEU A 222 -2.51 -5.93 16.04
C LEU A 222 -3.48 -5.88 17.23
N PRO A 223 -4.47 -6.81 17.38
CA PRO A 223 -5.32 -6.81 18.57
C PRO A 223 -4.57 -7.04 19.86
N ARG A 224 -3.55 -7.92 19.84
CA ARG A 224 -2.71 -8.15 21.01
C ARG A 224 -1.89 -6.91 21.38
N ILE A 225 -1.27 -6.25 20.38
CA ILE A 225 -0.52 -5.00 20.57
C ILE A 225 -1.44 -3.90 21.13
N ALA A 226 -2.70 -3.82 20.64
CA ALA A 226 -3.70 -2.88 21.13
C ALA A 226 -4.06 -3.13 22.58
N SER A 227 -4.28 -4.40 22.98
CA SER A 227 -4.58 -4.77 24.38
C SER A 227 -3.44 -4.46 25.35
N GLU A 228 -2.21 -4.41 24.85
CA GLU A 228 -1.02 -4.02 25.62
C GLU A 228 -0.79 -2.48 25.65
N GLY A 229 -1.69 -1.68 25.04
CA GLY A 229 -1.59 -0.23 24.96
C GLY A 229 -0.42 0.26 24.09
N LYS A 230 0.04 -0.56 23.12
CA LYS A 230 1.21 -0.28 22.27
C LYS A 230 0.86 -0.06 20.79
N LEU A 231 -0.42 0.09 20.47
CA LEU A 231 -0.93 0.42 19.14
C LEU A 231 -1.34 1.88 19.09
N GLY A 232 -0.60 2.68 18.35
CA GLY A 232 -0.90 4.09 18.09
C GLY A 232 -1.77 4.30 16.86
N VAL A 233 -2.26 5.51 16.69
CA VAL A 233 -3.10 5.91 15.58
C VAL A 233 -2.68 7.26 15.00
N TYR A 234 -2.68 7.36 13.68
CA TYR A 234 -2.68 8.60 12.90
C TYR A 234 -4.00 8.71 12.16
N LYS A 235 -4.74 9.80 12.35
CA LYS A 235 -6.03 10.04 11.68
C LYS A 235 -5.80 10.73 10.36
N HIS A 236 -6.31 10.13 9.28
CA HIS A 236 -6.22 10.67 7.93
C HIS A 236 -7.62 10.99 7.40
N SER A 237 -7.78 12.18 6.86
CA SER A 237 -9.05 12.68 6.30
C SER A 237 -8.98 12.97 4.79
N GLY A 238 -7.83 12.69 4.14
CA GLY A 238 -7.63 12.86 2.70
C GLY A 238 -8.16 11.69 1.89
N PHE A 239 -7.62 11.56 0.68
CA PHE A 239 -8.02 10.49 -0.23
C PHE A 239 -7.54 9.11 0.26
N TRP A 240 -8.44 8.15 0.24
CA TRP A 240 -8.14 6.74 0.50
C TRP A 240 -9.10 5.84 -0.28
N GLN A 241 -8.58 4.97 -1.12
CA GLN A 241 -9.35 4.05 -1.94
C GLN A 241 -8.73 2.65 -1.93
N PRO A 242 -9.35 1.68 -1.22
CA PRO A 242 -9.03 0.28 -1.42
C PRO A 242 -9.67 -0.18 -2.73
N VAL A 243 -8.95 -0.92 -3.55
CA VAL A 243 -9.43 -1.40 -4.85
C VAL A 243 -9.86 -2.86 -4.72
N ASP A 244 -11.04 -3.11 -4.20
CA ASP A 244 -11.61 -4.45 -4.02
C ASP A 244 -12.56 -4.88 -5.15
N THR A 245 -13.10 -3.92 -5.90
CA THR A 245 -14.07 -4.14 -6.98
C THR A 245 -13.72 -3.27 -8.21
N ILE A 246 -14.31 -3.59 -9.36
CA ILE A 246 -14.21 -2.75 -10.57
C ILE A 246 -14.70 -1.31 -10.31
N ARG A 247 -15.75 -1.16 -9.49
CA ARG A 247 -16.25 0.16 -9.10
C ARG A 247 -15.22 0.95 -8.29
N ASP A 248 -14.46 0.29 -7.41
CA ASP A 248 -13.39 0.93 -6.65
C ASP A 248 -12.26 1.38 -7.58
N LEU A 249 -11.93 0.56 -8.59
CA LEU A 249 -10.95 0.90 -9.62
C LEU A 249 -11.38 2.14 -10.41
N GLN A 250 -12.62 2.16 -10.90
CA GLN A 250 -13.18 3.31 -11.62
C GLN A 250 -13.14 4.60 -10.80
N ARG A 251 -13.46 4.53 -9.50
CA ARG A 251 -13.35 5.69 -8.60
C ARG A 251 -11.92 6.19 -8.46
N LEU A 252 -10.95 5.28 -8.37
CA LEU A 252 -9.53 5.66 -8.35
C LEU A 252 -9.14 6.36 -9.65
N GLU A 253 -9.56 5.83 -10.81
CA GLU A 253 -9.29 6.43 -12.12
C GLU A 253 -9.91 7.82 -12.27
N GLU A 254 -11.13 8.02 -11.77
CA GLU A 254 -11.78 9.33 -11.73
C GLU A 254 -10.96 10.35 -10.90
N GLU A 255 -10.44 9.96 -9.74
CA GLU A 255 -9.62 10.84 -8.92
C GLU A 255 -8.26 11.15 -9.57
N ILE A 256 -7.63 10.15 -10.21
CA ILE A 256 -6.42 10.35 -11.00
C ILE A 256 -6.68 11.35 -12.13
N ALA A 257 -7.77 11.17 -12.88
CA ALA A 257 -8.13 12.04 -14.02
C ALA A 257 -8.43 13.50 -13.61
N LYS A 258 -8.89 13.72 -12.38
CA LYS A 258 -9.07 15.07 -11.81
C LYS A 258 -7.75 15.76 -11.45
N GLY A 259 -6.62 15.02 -11.43
CA GLY A 259 -5.33 15.54 -10.94
C GLY A 259 -5.33 15.84 -9.44
N SER A 260 -6.20 15.18 -8.67
CA SER A 260 -6.34 15.41 -7.22
C SER A 260 -5.23 14.72 -6.40
N LEU A 261 -4.54 13.76 -6.99
CA LEU A 261 -3.48 13.02 -6.30
C LEU A 261 -2.11 13.69 -6.51
N PRO A 262 -1.29 13.83 -5.46
CA PRO A 262 -0.09 14.67 -5.51
C PRO A 262 1.06 14.12 -6.35
N TRP A 263 0.93 12.90 -6.90
CA TRP A 263 1.95 12.27 -7.75
C TRP A 263 1.54 12.11 -9.22
N VAL A 264 0.39 12.65 -9.63
CA VAL A 264 -0.16 12.59 -11.00
C VAL A 264 0.02 13.90 -11.73
#